data_5c359033a60555d1e79c2f47f3e901ac
#
_entry.id   5c359033a60555d1e79c2f47f3e901ac
#
_cell.length_a   1.000
_cell.length_b   1.000
_cell.length_c   1.000
_cell.angle_alpha   90.00
_cell.angle_beta   90.00
_cell.angle_gamma   90.00
#
_symmetry.space_group_name_H-M   'P 1'
#
loop_
_entity.id
_entity.type
_entity.pdbx_description
1 polymer ?
#
loop_
_entity_poly.entity_id
_entity_poly.type
_entity_poly.pdbx_seq_one_letter_code
_entity_poly.pdbx_strand_id
1 'polypeptide(L)'
;YCFFSKAVLSTLPHLFWSPDIFICNGWQSAMVPGMYKKHFEGINDFYKKIKTVMVVHDLNEYSDISRKDLELAEVPVDKSLKGNILNAFEVGAFHADAIVAIDKPSDIISEKLLKKPGIAANKKKVSVIKVSDDESPDFQQIADEMDQIFKNLSD
;
A
#
# COMPACT_ATOMS: atom_id res chain seq x y z
N TYR A 1 -8.85 -10.16 -5.35
CA TYR A 1 -7.53 -9.49 -5.21
C TYR A 1 -6.70 -10.10 -4.06
N CYS A 2 -7.29 -10.48 -2.92
CA CYS A 2 -6.54 -11.12 -1.83
C CYS A 2 -5.78 -12.39 -2.28
N PHE A 3 -6.45 -13.25 -3.08
CA PHE A 3 -5.78 -14.41 -3.67
C PHE A 3 -4.60 -14.01 -4.56
N PHE A 4 -4.77 -12.99 -5.40
CA PHE A 4 -3.71 -12.45 -6.25
C PHE A 4 -2.52 -11.95 -5.42
N SER A 5 -2.78 -11.19 -4.36
CA SER A 5 -1.73 -10.69 -3.44
C SER A 5 -0.91 -11.84 -2.86
N LYS A 6 -1.57 -12.92 -2.41
CA LYS A 6 -0.91 -14.10 -1.86
C LYS A 6 -0.12 -14.86 -2.93
N ALA A 7 -0.67 -14.99 -4.15
CA ALA A 7 -0.02 -15.66 -5.27
C ALA A 7 1.27 -14.95 -5.71
N VAL A 8 1.23 -13.61 -5.84
CA VAL A 8 2.42 -12.82 -6.18
C VAL A 8 3.54 -13.06 -5.16
N LEU A 9 3.24 -12.94 -3.87
CA LEU A 9 4.23 -13.16 -2.81
C LEU A 9 4.80 -14.59 -2.86
N SER A 10 3.95 -15.60 -3.06
CA SER A 10 4.37 -17.00 -3.12
C SER A 10 5.23 -17.33 -4.34
N THR A 11 5.10 -16.57 -5.43
CA THR A 11 5.83 -16.83 -6.69
C THR A 11 7.28 -16.36 -6.65
N LEU A 12 7.60 -15.36 -5.82
CA LEU A 12 8.94 -14.74 -5.81
C LEU A 12 10.10 -15.72 -5.65
N PRO A 13 10.08 -16.70 -4.71
CA PRO A 13 11.18 -17.65 -4.58
C PRO A 13 11.35 -18.51 -5.83
N HIS A 14 10.27 -18.82 -6.56
CA HIS A 14 10.32 -19.60 -7.80
C HIS A 14 10.98 -18.81 -8.96
N LEU A 15 10.93 -17.47 -8.87
CA LEU A 15 11.61 -16.59 -9.81
C LEU A 15 13.05 -16.30 -9.40
N PHE A 16 13.51 -16.81 -8.26
CA PHE A 16 14.82 -16.51 -7.68
C PHE A 16 15.08 -14.99 -7.55
N TRP A 17 14.00 -14.24 -7.30
CA TRP A 17 14.03 -12.77 -7.25
C TRP A 17 13.43 -12.26 -5.94
N SER A 18 14.27 -11.65 -5.11
CA SER A 18 13.85 -10.95 -3.90
C SER A 18 13.94 -9.45 -4.16
N PRO A 19 12.82 -8.73 -4.28
CA PRO A 19 12.84 -7.28 -4.42
C PRO A 19 13.23 -6.62 -3.10
N ASP A 20 13.85 -5.46 -3.17
CA ASP A 20 14.07 -4.61 -2.00
C ASP A 20 12.78 -3.90 -1.60
N ILE A 21 11.96 -3.52 -2.58
CA ILE A 21 10.72 -2.76 -2.39
C ILE A 21 9.58 -3.36 -3.20
N PHE A 22 8.45 -3.54 -2.54
CA PHE A 22 7.16 -3.84 -3.17
C PHE A 22 6.34 -2.57 -3.31
N ILE A 23 6.09 -2.14 -4.54
CA ILE A 23 5.17 -1.04 -4.82
C ILE A 23 3.76 -1.60 -5.01
N CYS A 24 2.87 -1.29 -4.07
CA CYS A 24 1.48 -1.72 -4.06
C CYS A 24 0.61 -0.58 -4.60
N ASN A 25 0.35 -0.59 -5.91
CA ASN A 25 -0.35 0.49 -6.59
C ASN A 25 -1.86 0.25 -6.62
N GLY A 26 -2.64 1.21 -6.11
CA GLY A 26 -4.09 1.16 -6.04
C GLY A 26 -4.65 0.19 -5.00
N TRP A 27 -5.97 0.22 -4.83
CA TRP A 27 -6.67 -0.55 -3.79
C TRP A 27 -6.58 -2.08 -4.01
N GLN A 28 -6.42 -2.53 -5.25
CA GLN A 28 -6.32 -3.95 -5.59
C GLN A 28 -5.11 -4.63 -4.95
N SER A 29 -4.04 -3.89 -4.73
CA SER A 29 -2.81 -4.38 -4.10
C SER A 29 -2.62 -3.90 -2.65
N ALA A 30 -3.56 -3.14 -2.10
CA ALA A 30 -3.48 -2.61 -0.74
C ALA A 30 -3.42 -3.70 0.35
N MET A 31 -3.80 -4.95 0.04
CA MET A 31 -3.72 -6.08 0.97
C MET A 31 -2.32 -6.72 1.02
N VAL A 32 -1.46 -6.47 0.02
CA VAL A 32 -0.11 -7.06 -0.06
C VAL A 32 0.72 -6.78 1.19
N PRO A 33 0.81 -5.56 1.72
CA PRO A 33 1.60 -5.28 2.92
C PRO A 33 1.18 -6.14 4.12
N GLY A 34 -0.13 -6.25 4.37
CA GLY A 34 -0.66 -7.06 5.48
C GLY A 34 -0.38 -8.54 5.32
N MET A 35 -0.61 -9.08 4.12
CA MET A 35 -0.32 -10.48 3.83
C MET A 35 1.18 -10.79 3.91
N TYR A 36 2.02 -9.91 3.41
CA TYR A 36 3.47 -10.03 3.50
C TYR A 36 3.90 -10.12 4.98
N LYS A 37 3.53 -9.15 5.80
CA LYS A 37 3.89 -9.11 7.23
C LYS A 37 3.41 -10.33 8.00
N LYS A 38 2.19 -10.82 7.72
CA LYS A 38 1.60 -11.93 8.46
C LYS A 38 2.10 -13.30 8.00
N HIS A 39 2.28 -13.50 6.70
CA HIS A 39 2.46 -14.84 6.14
C HIS A 39 3.83 -15.10 5.50
N PHE A 40 4.63 -14.05 5.21
CA PHE A 40 5.85 -14.21 4.43
C PHE A 40 7.10 -13.68 5.11
N GLU A 41 7.07 -12.50 5.72
CA GLU A 41 8.26 -11.84 6.28
C GLU A 41 9.08 -12.73 7.20
N GLY A 42 8.43 -13.57 8.01
CA GLY A 42 9.08 -14.47 8.99
C GLY A 42 9.39 -15.87 8.48
N ILE A 43 9.07 -16.24 7.22
CA ILE A 43 9.23 -17.61 6.75
C ILE A 43 10.71 -17.99 6.59
N ASN A 44 11.49 -17.12 5.95
CA ASN A 44 12.92 -17.35 5.67
C ASN A 44 13.64 -16.05 5.33
N ASP A 45 14.94 -16.14 5.09
CA ASP A 45 15.79 -14.97 4.81
C ASP A 45 15.45 -14.26 3.51
N PHE A 46 14.83 -14.95 2.57
CA PHE A 46 14.41 -14.40 1.28
C PHE A 46 13.47 -13.21 1.43
N TYR A 47 12.55 -13.28 2.41
CA TYR A 47 11.53 -12.24 2.61
C TYR A 47 11.92 -11.16 3.63
N LYS A 48 12.99 -11.33 4.41
CA LYS A 48 13.29 -10.51 5.60
C LYS A 48 13.47 -9.01 5.35
N LYS A 49 13.86 -8.61 4.16
CA LYS A 49 14.29 -7.23 3.87
C LYS A 49 13.34 -6.43 2.98
N ILE A 50 12.26 -7.05 2.53
CA ILE A 50 11.35 -6.41 1.58
C ILE A 50 10.58 -5.30 2.29
N LYS A 51 10.64 -4.09 1.74
CA LYS A 51 9.81 -2.95 2.16
C LYS A 51 8.56 -2.87 1.29
N THR A 52 7.47 -2.39 1.86
CA THR A 52 6.21 -2.25 1.15
C THR A 52 5.79 -0.80 1.09
N VAL A 53 5.54 -0.30 -0.13
CA VAL A 53 5.09 1.07 -0.40
C VAL A 53 3.71 1.02 -1.02
N MET A 54 2.72 1.57 -0.35
CA MET A 54 1.35 1.66 -0.85
C MET A 54 1.15 2.98 -1.57
N VAL A 55 0.80 2.94 -2.86
CA VAL A 55 0.54 4.13 -3.69
C VAL A 55 -0.95 4.30 -3.88
N VAL A 56 -1.46 5.49 -3.54
CA VAL A 56 -2.88 5.87 -3.62
C VAL A 56 -3.01 7.01 -4.62
N HIS A 57 -3.63 6.72 -5.76
CA HIS A 57 -3.87 7.68 -6.83
C HIS A 57 -5.36 7.93 -7.10
N ASP A 58 -6.23 7.14 -6.48
CA ASP A 58 -7.68 7.30 -6.52
C ASP A 58 -8.30 6.80 -5.21
N LEU A 59 -9.48 7.30 -4.89
CA LEU A 59 -10.31 6.83 -3.80
C LEU A 59 -11.73 6.63 -4.33
N ASN A 60 -12.09 5.39 -4.57
CA ASN A 60 -13.40 5.01 -5.10
C ASN A 60 -14.09 3.98 -4.19
N GLU A 61 -15.38 3.73 -4.45
CA GLU A 61 -16.20 2.80 -3.67
C GLU A 61 -15.76 1.34 -3.75
N TYR A 62 -15.02 0.96 -4.81
CA TYR A 62 -14.51 -0.41 -4.97
C TYR A 62 -13.39 -0.75 -3.99
N SER A 63 -12.84 0.26 -3.31
CA SER A 63 -11.84 0.04 -2.25
C SER A 63 -12.46 -0.43 -0.93
N ASP A 64 -13.78 -0.52 -0.82
CA ASP A 64 -14.47 -0.98 0.37
C ASP A 64 -14.71 -2.50 0.32
N ILE A 65 -14.23 -3.19 1.35
CA ILE A 65 -14.20 -4.67 1.42
C ILE A 65 -14.90 -5.12 2.69
N SER A 66 -15.66 -6.22 2.61
CA SER A 66 -16.28 -6.79 3.81
C SER A 66 -15.21 -7.35 4.76
N ARG A 67 -15.38 -7.13 6.06
CA ARG A 67 -14.51 -7.71 7.09
C ARG A 67 -14.47 -9.23 6.98
N LYS A 68 -15.61 -9.86 6.71
CA LYS A 68 -15.72 -11.31 6.55
C LYS A 68 -14.82 -11.83 5.41
N ASP A 69 -14.77 -11.11 4.28
CA ASP A 69 -13.91 -11.51 3.16
C ASP A 69 -12.43 -11.34 3.48
N LEU A 70 -12.07 -10.28 4.23
CA LEU A 70 -10.71 -10.11 4.74
C LEU A 70 -10.30 -11.24 5.70
N GLU A 71 -11.20 -11.64 6.61
CA GLU A 71 -10.99 -12.75 7.54
C GLU A 71 -10.85 -14.09 6.81
N LEU A 72 -11.72 -14.38 5.84
CA LEU A 72 -11.63 -15.57 4.99
C LEU A 72 -10.34 -15.64 4.18
N ALA A 73 -9.84 -14.49 3.74
CA ALA A 73 -8.57 -14.37 3.02
C ALA A 73 -7.35 -14.31 3.96
N GLU A 74 -7.58 -14.39 5.28
CA GLU A 74 -6.55 -14.28 6.31
C GLU A 74 -5.75 -12.97 6.28
N VAL A 75 -6.37 -11.88 5.79
CA VAL A 75 -5.76 -10.55 5.83
C VAL A 75 -5.75 -10.03 7.27
N PRO A 76 -4.61 -9.58 7.80
CA PRO A 76 -4.59 -9.01 9.15
C PRO A 76 -5.31 -7.66 9.16
N VAL A 77 -6.26 -7.52 10.07
CA VAL A 77 -7.02 -6.29 10.29
C VAL A 77 -6.70 -5.76 11.67
N ASP A 78 -6.28 -4.49 11.74
CA ASP A 78 -6.01 -3.86 13.04
C ASP A 78 -7.29 -3.71 13.87
N LYS A 79 -7.17 -3.90 15.19
CA LYS A 79 -8.30 -3.89 16.13
C LYS A 79 -8.97 -2.52 16.27
N SER A 80 -8.28 -1.45 15.88
CA SER A 80 -8.83 -0.08 15.90
C SER A 80 -9.84 0.16 14.78
N LEU A 81 -9.71 -0.55 13.65
CA LEU A 81 -10.66 -0.48 12.54
C LEU A 81 -11.97 -1.17 12.97
N LYS A 82 -13.06 -0.45 12.92
CA LYS A 82 -14.40 -0.92 13.32
C LYS A 82 -15.32 -1.03 12.12
N GLY A 83 -16.41 -1.79 12.26
CA GLY A 83 -17.43 -1.98 11.23
C GLY A 83 -17.24 -3.25 10.41
N ASN A 84 -18.26 -3.54 9.61
CA ASN A 84 -18.33 -4.75 8.77
C ASN A 84 -17.80 -4.51 7.36
N ILE A 85 -17.72 -3.26 6.94
CA ILE A 85 -17.10 -2.82 5.68
C ILE A 85 -15.89 -1.97 6.03
N LEU A 86 -14.76 -2.26 5.45
CA LEU A 86 -13.48 -1.60 5.70
C LEU A 86 -12.87 -1.14 4.38
N ASN A 87 -12.22 0.00 4.40
CA ASN A 87 -11.51 0.48 3.23
C ASN A 87 -10.14 -0.22 3.11
N ALA A 88 -9.83 -0.71 1.92
CA ALA A 88 -8.61 -1.47 1.63
C ALA A 88 -7.34 -0.70 2.01
N PHE A 89 -7.29 0.59 1.71
CA PHE A 89 -6.14 1.42 2.05
C PHE A 89 -5.97 1.59 3.56
N GLU A 90 -7.07 1.68 4.33
CA GLU A 90 -6.97 1.74 5.79
C GLU A 90 -6.40 0.44 6.36
N VAL A 91 -6.84 -0.71 5.83
CA VAL A 91 -6.31 -2.03 6.25
C VAL A 91 -4.82 -2.14 5.91
N GLY A 92 -4.42 -1.77 4.69
CA GLY A 92 -3.03 -1.82 4.25
C GLY A 92 -2.10 -0.88 5.01
N ALA A 93 -2.59 0.30 5.42
CA ALA A 93 -1.80 1.35 6.07
C ALA A 93 -1.11 0.91 7.36
N PHE A 94 -1.74 0.02 8.13
CA PHE A 94 -1.14 -0.50 9.37
C PHE A 94 0.11 -1.34 9.11
N HIS A 95 0.22 -1.90 7.93
CA HIS A 95 1.27 -2.87 7.57
C HIS A 95 2.29 -2.32 6.57
N ALA A 96 1.91 -1.35 5.74
CA ALA A 96 2.83 -0.71 4.80
C ALA A 96 3.95 0.03 5.52
N ASP A 97 5.17 0.00 4.95
CA ASP A 97 6.31 0.75 5.46
C ASP A 97 6.20 2.23 5.07
N ALA A 98 5.69 2.53 3.87
CA ALA A 98 5.33 3.90 3.44
C ALA A 98 4.01 3.92 2.68
N ILE A 99 3.39 5.10 2.65
CA ILE A 99 2.17 5.40 1.91
C ILE A 99 2.44 6.64 1.06
N VAL A 100 2.18 6.56 -0.23
CA VAL A 100 2.35 7.67 -1.16
C VAL A 100 0.99 8.08 -1.72
N ALA A 101 0.56 9.28 -1.45
CA ALA A 101 -0.62 9.87 -2.07
C ALA A 101 -0.21 10.67 -3.31
N ILE A 102 -0.87 10.43 -4.44
CA ILE A 102 -0.65 11.19 -5.67
C ILE A 102 -1.74 12.24 -5.79
N ASP A 103 -1.38 13.49 -5.56
CA ASP A 103 -2.29 14.62 -5.64
C ASP A 103 -2.26 15.27 -7.03
N LYS A 104 -3.45 15.57 -7.55
CA LYS A 104 -3.67 16.40 -8.73
C LYS A 104 -4.40 17.69 -8.34
N PRO A 105 -4.21 18.81 -9.06
CA PRO A 105 -5.01 20.03 -8.81
C PRO A 105 -6.52 19.77 -8.84
N SER A 106 -6.99 18.89 -9.73
CA SER A 106 -8.40 18.48 -9.83
C SER A 106 -8.84 17.51 -8.73
N ASP A 107 -7.91 16.79 -8.07
CA ASP A 107 -8.22 15.80 -7.03
C ASP A 107 -7.10 15.69 -5.97
N ILE A 108 -7.30 16.30 -4.83
CA ILE A 108 -6.37 16.24 -3.68
C ILE A 108 -6.63 14.96 -2.89
N ILE A 109 -5.99 13.89 -3.30
CA ILE A 109 -6.13 12.54 -2.69
C ILE A 109 -5.65 12.54 -1.25
N SER A 110 -4.53 13.22 -0.94
CA SER A 110 -3.95 13.24 0.40
C SER A 110 -4.93 13.77 1.46
N GLU A 111 -5.68 14.83 1.16
CA GLU A 111 -6.67 15.39 2.08
C GLU A 111 -7.82 14.41 2.36
N LYS A 112 -8.31 13.72 1.33
CA LYS A 112 -9.36 12.71 1.46
C LYS A 112 -8.87 11.49 2.24
N LEU A 113 -7.66 11.06 1.93
CA LEU A 113 -7.01 9.90 2.52
C LEU A 113 -6.75 10.12 4.01
N LEU A 114 -6.23 11.28 4.41
CA LEU A 114 -5.94 11.61 5.81
C LEU A 114 -7.20 11.77 6.68
N LYS A 115 -8.39 11.91 6.09
CA LYS A 115 -9.66 11.88 6.84
C LYS A 115 -10.07 10.47 7.27
N LYS A 116 -9.48 9.43 6.66
CA LYS A 116 -9.75 8.04 7.02
C LYS A 116 -9.00 7.67 8.31
N PRO A 117 -9.69 7.12 9.35
CA PRO A 117 -9.07 6.86 10.65
C PRO A 117 -7.82 5.98 10.61
N GLY A 118 -7.83 4.93 9.81
CA GLY A 118 -6.68 4.02 9.67
C GLY A 118 -5.45 4.72 9.08
N ILE A 119 -5.66 5.64 8.14
CA ILE A 119 -4.57 6.45 7.55
C ILE A 119 -4.09 7.50 8.54
N ALA A 120 -5.03 8.22 9.20
CA ALA A 120 -4.69 9.23 10.20
C ALA A 120 -3.82 8.66 11.33
N ALA A 121 -4.11 7.43 11.78
CA ALA A 121 -3.30 6.71 12.76
C ALA A 121 -1.86 6.43 12.27
N ASN A 122 -1.67 6.35 10.94
CA ASN A 122 -0.40 6.06 10.29
C ASN A 122 0.17 7.27 9.51
N LYS A 123 -0.27 8.50 9.81
CA LYS A 123 0.08 9.72 9.07
C LYS A 123 1.59 9.96 8.88
N LYS A 124 2.42 9.47 9.80
CA LYS A 124 3.88 9.60 9.71
C LYS A 124 4.49 8.83 8.53
N LYS A 125 3.77 7.86 7.99
CA LYS A 125 4.19 7.07 6.84
C LYS A 125 3.73 7.68 5.52
N VAL A 126 2.91 8.76 5.55
CA VAL A 126 2.30 9.35 4.35
C VAL A 126 3.23 10.41 3.78
N SER A 127 3.59 10.22 2.53
CA SER A 127 4.23 11.20 1.66
C SER A 127 3.28 11.60 0.55
N VAL A 128 3.43 12.81 0.02
CA VAL A 128 2.56 13.35 -1.04
C VAL A 128 3.42 13.71 -2.23
N ILE A 129 3.08 13.17 -3.40
CA ILE A 129 3.64 13.58 -4.68
C ILE A 129 2.58 14.38 -5.43
N LYS A 130 2.92 15.58 -5.86
CA LYS A 130 2.02 16.44 -6.62
C LYS A 130 2.32 16.31 -8.09
N VAL A 131 1.29 16.03 -8.87
CA VAL A 131 1.39 15.90 -10.32
C VAL A 131 0.44 16.90 -10.99
N SER A 132 0.72 17.28 -12.24
CA SER A 132 -0.21 18.11 -13.02
C SER A 132 -1.43 17.29 -13.46
N ASP A 133 -2.51 18.00 -13.88
CA ASP A 133 -3.67 17.38 -14.53
C ASP A 133 -3.42 17.10 -16.03
N ASP A 134 -2.24 17.40 -16.54
CA ASP A 134 -1.87 17.18 -17.94
C ASP A 134 -1.87 15.70 -18.31
N GLU A 135 -2.10 15.41 -19.58
CA GLU A 135 -1.99 14.02 -20.13
C GLU A 135 -0.57 13.45 -20.01
N SER A 136 0.42 14.33 -19.98
CA SER A 136 1.85 13.98 -19.84
C SER A 136 2.44 14.71 -18.63
N PRO A 137 2.27 14.20 -17.40
CA PRO A 137 2.89 14.80 -16.23
C PRO A 137 4.42 14.67 -16.30
N ASP A 138 5.13 15.45 -15.49
CA ASP A 138 6.58 15.33 -15.37
C ASP A 138 6.97 14.00 -14.69
N PHE A 139 7.16 12.96 -15.50
CA PHE A 139 7.55 11.64 -15.03
C PHE A 139 8.92 11.62 -14.35
N GLN A 140 9.84 12.53 -14.73
CA GLN A 140 11.14 12.60 -14.07
C GLN A 140 10.99 13.10 -12.64
N GLN A 141 10.21 14.16 -12.42
CA GLN A 141 9.89 14.62 -11.08
C GLN A 141 9.28 13.53 -10.21
N ILE A 142 8.30 12.80 -10.75
CA ILE A 142 7.64 11.70 -10.01
C ILE A 142 8.66 10.62 -9.64
N ALA A 143 9.53 10.25 -10.56
CA ALA A 143 10.57 9.25 -10.33
C ALA A 143 11.57 9.70 -9.26
N ASP A 144 12.01 10.96 -9.31
CA ASP A 144 12.96 11.52 -8.35
C ASP A 144 12.36 11.59 -6.92
N GLU A 145 11.09 11.98 -6.80
CA GLU A 145 10.38 12.00 -5.52
C GLU A 145 10.15 10.59 -4.96
N MET A 146 9.80 9.62 -5.81
CA MET A 146 9.67 8.22 -5.41
C MET A 146 11.03 7.65 -4.96
N ASP A 147 12.11 7.92 -5.69
CA ASP A 147 13.47 7.48 -5.34
C ASP A 147 13.90 8.03 -3.96
N GLN A 148 13.56 9.28 -3.65
CA GLN A 148 13.82 9.85 -2.34
C GLN A 148 13.06 9.11 -1.22
N ILE A 149 11.80 8.72 -1.47
CA ILE A 149 11.01 7.93 -0.52
C ILE A 149 11.67 6.55 -0.31
N PHE A 150 12.12 5.90 -1.38
CA PHE A 150 12.76 4.59 -1.32
C PHE A 150 14.09 4.62 -0.55
N LYS A 151 14.92 5.65 -0.77
CA LYS A 151 16.16 5.86 -0.03
C LYS A 151 15.90 5.96 1.48
N ASN A 152 14.87 6.71 1.88
CA ASN A 152 14.51 6.87 3.29
C ASN A 152 13.99 5.57 3.94
N LEU A 153 13.58 4.56 3.15
CA LEU A 153 13.17 3.25 3.66
C LEU A 153 14.33 2.27 3.80
N SER A 154 15.44 2.53 3.15
CA SER A 154 16.62 1.65 3.10
C SER A 154 17.62 1.93 4.22
N ASP A 155 17.52 3.12 4.83
CA ASP A 155 18.31 3.55 6.00
C ASP A 155 17.65 3.05 7.30
#